data_ed84ac9c429ed2a79f90c43ee780ca97
#
_entry.id   ed84ac9c429ed2a79f90c43ee780ca97
#
_cell.length_a   1.000
_cell.length_b   1.000
_cell.length_c   1.000
_cell.angle_alpha   90.00
_cell.angle_beta   90.00
_cell.angle_gamma   90.00
#
_symmetry.space_group_name_H-M   'P 1'
#
loop_
_entity.id
_entity.type
_entity.pdbx_description
1 polymer ?
#
loop_
_entity_poly.entity_id
_entity_poly.type
_entity_poly.pdbx_seq_one_letter_code
_entity_poly.pdbx_strand_id
1 'polypeptide(L)'
;METTKKTSKTKTIISVLFFIGIIWYFLGGGLDSQVATNMQTIENQVALDAEKQYEIAKNGGDKIQTYVQAGMVAAAYLQAKDEVNYNKWKAIEKQEAQNAGITIE
;
A
#
# COMPACT_ATOMS: atom_id res chain seq x y z
N MET A 1 7.09 -27.85 22.76
CA MET A 1 6.49 -27.13 21.70
C MET A 1 7.43 -26.35 20.84
N GLU A 2 8.48 -26.96 20.49
CA GLU A 2 9.39 -26.34 19.55
C GLU A 2 8.70 -26.12 18.21
N THR A 3 7.67 -26.89 17.95
CA THR A 3 6.87 -26.67 16.77
C THR A 3 6.23 -25.28 16.78
N THR A 4 6.13 -24.67 17.95
CA THR A 4 5.57 -23.33 18.05
C THR A 4 6.42 -22.33 17.31
N LYS A 5 7.73 -22.44 17.42
CA LYS A 5 8.62 -21.54 16.73
C LYS A 5 8.53 -21.72 15.22
N LYS A 6 8.56 -22.96 14.76
CA LYS A 6 8.45 -23.23 13.32
C LYS A 6 7.10 -22.84 12.79
N THR A 7 6.05 -23.14 13.56
CA THR A 7 4.70 -22.81 13.11
C THR A 7 4.40 -21.33 13.22
N SER A 8 5.26 -20.57 13.89
CA SER A 8 5.03 -19.15 14.06
C SER A 8 4.96 -18.43 12.72
N LYS A 9 5.94 -18.67 11.86
CA LYS A 9 5.94 -18.06 10.51
C LYS A 9 4.79 -18.61 9.68
N THR A 10 4.57 -19.91 9.74
CA THR A 10 3.48 -20.53 9.00
C THR A 10 2.14 -20.01 9.50
N LYS A 11 1.98 -19.87 10.81
CA LYS A 11 0.76 -19.33 11.39
C LYS A 11 0.53 -17.90 10.95
N THR A 12 1.58 -17.11 10.89
CA THR A 12 1.48 -15.72 10.43
C THR A 12 1.04 -15.68 8.98
N ILE A 13 1.62 -16.51 8.15
CA ILE A 13 1.26 -16.56 6.73
C ILE A 13 -0.19 -17.03 6.58
N ILE A 14 -0.57 -18.08 7.31
CA ILE A 14 -1.93 -18.60 7.27
C ILE A 14 -2.92 -17.53 7.76
N SER A 15 -2.54 -16.80 8.82
CA SER A 15 -3.37 -15.72 9.34
C SER A 15 -3.60 -14.64 8.30
N VAL A 16 -2.55 -14.26 7.60
CA VAL A 16 -2.66 -13.24 6.55
C VAL A 16 -3.54 -13.74 5.42
N LEU A 17 -3.33 -14.98 5.00
CA LEU A 17 -4.16 -15.58 3.95
C LEU A 17 -5.61 -15.70 4.40
N PHE A 18 -5.83 -16.06 5.65
CA PHE A 18 -7.16 -16.16 6.21
C PHE A 18 -7.86 -14.80 6.20
N PHE A 19 -7.13 -13.76 6.59
CA PHE A 19 -7.64 -12.40 6.56
C PHE A 19 -8.01 -11.99 5.14
N ILE A 20 -7.14 -12.27 4.19
CA ILE A 20 -7.42 -11.99 2.79
C ILE A 20 -8.66 -12.75 2.34
N GLY A 21 -8.77 -14.02 2.75
CA GLY A 21 -9.94 -14.84 2.43
C GLY A 21 -11.22 -14.28 3.01
N ILE A 22 -11.16 -13.80 4.26
CA ILE A 22 -12.33 -13.19 4.90
C ILE A 22 -12.73 -11.93 4.15
N ILE A 23 -11.76 -11.09 3.84
CA ILE A 23 -12.03 -9.86 3.11
C ILE A 23 -12.65 -10.20 1.76
N TRP A 24 -12.10 -11.20 1.07
CA TRP A 24 -12.65 -11.65 -0.21
C TRP A 24 -14.07 -12.16 -0.05
N TYR A 25 -14.30 -12.95 1.00
CA TYR A 25 -15.62 -13.51 1.25
C TYR A 25 -16.64 -12.41 1.49
N PHE A 26 -16.30 -11.44 2.35
CA PHE A 26 -17.23 -10.37 2.68
C PHE A 26 -17.39 -9.36 1.56
N LEU A 27 -16.31 -9.06 0.84
CA LEU A 27 -16.33 -8.04 -0.19
C LEU A 27 -16.54 -8.62 -1.58
N GLY A 28 -16.15 -9.88 -1.79
CA GLY A 28 -16.23 -10.49 -3.11
C GLY A 28 -17.47 -11.29 -3.33
N GLY A 29 -18.05 -11.84 -2.25
CA GLY A 29 -19.18 -12.73 -2.38
C GLY A 29 -20.49 -11.99 -2.56
N GLY A 30 -20.99 -11.95 -3.76
CA GLY A 30 -22.26 -11.31 -4.03
C GLY A 30 -22.20 -9.81 -4.17
N LEU A 31 -21.02 -9.27 -4.39
CA LEU A 31 -20.90 -7.85 -4.64
C LEU A 31 -21.48 -7.50 -6.00
N ASP A 32 -22.28 -6.49 -6.02
CA ASP A 32 -22.80 -5.97 -7.28
C ASP A 32 -21.90 -4.82 -7.76
N SER A 33 -22.28 -4.22 -8.89
CA SER A 33 -21.47 -3.18 -9.49
C SER A 33 -21.40 -1.94 -8.61
N GLN A 34 -22.40 -1.70 -7.78
CA GLN A 34 -22.38 -0.54 -6.88
C GLN A 34 -21.29 -0.67 -5.83
N VAL A 35 -21.15 -1.87 -5.28
CA VAL A 35 -20.11 -2.10 -4.28
C VAL A 35 -18.73 -2.00 -4.92
N ALA A 36 -18.60 -2.48 -6.13
CA ALA A 36 -17.34 -2.35 -6.88
C ALA A 36 -17.00 -0.87 -7.09
N THR A 37 -17.98 -0.05 -7.40
CA THR A 37 -17.79 1.40 -7.55
C THR A 37 -17.37 2.03 -6.22
N ASN A 38 -17.98 1.60 -5.13
CA ASN A 38 -17.61 2.10 -3.80
C ASN A 38 -16.18 1.70 -3.44
N MET A 39 -15.77 0.50 -3.81
CA MET A 39 -14.40 0.05 -3.58
C MET A 39 -13.41 0.95 -4.33
N GLN A 40 -13.72 1.29 -5.56
CA GLN A 40 -12.86 2.18 -6.34
C GLN A 40 -12.76 3.55 -5.67
N THR A 41 -13.85 4.06 -5.16
CA THR A 41 -13.86 5.34 -4.45
C THR A 41 -12.99 5.26 -3.19
N ILE A 42 -13.10 4.17 -2.45
CA ILE A 42 -12.30 3.98 -1.24
C ILE A 42 -10.82 3.90 -1.60
N GLU A 43 -10.47 3.17 -2.64
CA GLU A 43 -9.08 3.06 -3.05
C GLU A 43 -8.51 4.40 -3.49
N ASN A 44 -9.30 5.20 -4.19
CA ASN A 44 -8.88 6.54 -4.57
C ASN A 44 -8.69 7.42 -3.34
N GLN A 45 -9.55 7.30 -2.36
CA GLN A 45 -9.43 8.06 -1.11
C GLN A 45 -8.17 7.66 -0.35
N VAL A 46 -7.87 6.36 -0.30
CA VAL A 46 -6.66 5.88 0.34
C VAL A 46 -5.43 6.48 -0.33
N ALA A 47 -5.43 6.55 -1.66
CA ALA A 47 -4.31 7.13 -2.41
C ALA A 47 -4.16 8.61 -2.08
N LEU A 48 -5.25 9.36 -2.00
CA LEU A 48 -5.21 10.78 -1.64
C LEU A 48 -4.71 10.99 -0.23
N ASP A 49 -5.14 10.13 0.70
CA ASP A 49 -4.68 10.20 2.07
C ASP A 49 -3.18 9.89 2.16
N ALA A 50 -2.72 8.95 1.36
CA ALA A 50 -1.29 8.64 1.30
C ALA A 50 -0.49 9.83 0.77
N GLU A 51 -1.02 10.55 -0.21
CA GLU A 51 -0.37 11.76 -0.70
C GLU A 51 -0.24 12.81 0.41
N LYS A 52 -1.25 12.94 1.25
CA LYS A 52 -1.19 13.88 2.37
C LYS A 52 -0.11 13.48 3.35
N GLN A 53 0.04 12.19 3.62
CA GLN A 53 1.11 11.71 4.50
C GLN A 53 2.47 11.99 3.90
N TYR A 54 2.62 11.82 2.59
CA TYR A 54 3.84 12.17 1.90
C TYR A 54 4.17 13.66 2.07
N GLU A 55 3.18 14.53 1.88
CA GLU A 55 3.37 15.96 2.03
C GLU A 55 3.81 16.32 3.46
N ILE A 56 3.20 15.68 4.45
CA ILE A 56 3.56 15.92 5.85
C ILE A 56 5.01 15.53 6.10
N ALA A 57 5.42 14.36 5.59
CA ALA A 57 6.79 13.90 5.77
C ALA A 57 7.78 14.82 5.07
N LYS A 58 7.44 15.25 3.87
CA LYS A 58 8.31 16.13 3.09
C LYS A 58 8.47 17.48 3.76
N ASN A 59 7.37 18.05 4.24
CA ASN A 59 7.40 19.33 4.92
C ASN A 59 8.14 19.26 6.25
N GLY A 60 8.12 18.08 6.89
CA GLY A 60 8.85 17.85 8.12
C GLY A 60 10.34 17.65 7.95
N GLY A 61 10.79 17.48 6.72
CA GLY A 61 12.21 17.34 6.42
C GLY A 61 12.78 15.95 6.66
N ASP A 62 11.94 14.98 6.93
CA ASP A 62 12.39 13.60 7.14
C ASP A 62 12.50 12.89 5.78
N LYS A 63 13.71 12.84 5.26
CA LYS A 63 13.93 12.34 3.91
C LYS A 63 13.61 10.86 3.76
N ILE A 64 13.90 10.07 4.80
CA ILE A 64 13.63 8.64 4.75
C ILE A 64 12.12 8.41 4.78
N GLN A 65 11.40 9.10 5.66
CA GLN A 65 9.94 9.01 5.71
C GLN A 65 9.32 9.49 4.41
N THR A 66 9.86 10.53 3.84
CA THR A 66 9.37 11.06 2.56
C THR A 66 9.46 9.98 1.48
N TYR A 67 10.59 9.29 1.42
CA TYR A 67 10.76 8.19 0.48
C TYR A 67 9.76 7.06 0.75
N VAL A 68 9.63 6.66 2.03
CA VAL A 68 8.71 5.58 2.39
C VAL A 68 7.27 5.95 2.01
N GLN A 69 6.86 7.18 2.32
CA GLN A 69 5.49 7.60 2.00
C GLN A 69 5.26 7.68 0.50
N ALA A 70 6.26 8.09 -0.28
CA ALA A 70 6.13 8.09 -1.73
C ALA A 70 5.87 6.68 -2.26
N GLY A 71 6.57 5.68 -1.70
CA GLY A 71 6.33 4.30 -2.07
C GLY A 71 4.93 3.83 -1.71
N MET A 72 4.42 4.28 -0.56
CA MET A 72 3.05 3.94 -0.16
C MET A 72 2.01 4.56 -1.08
N VAL A 73 2.26 5.78 -1.53
CA VAL A 73 1.35 6.41 -2.50
C VAL A 73 1.33 5.60 -3.80
N ALA A 74 2.49 5.21 -4.28
CA ALA A 74 2.57 4.41 -5.50
C ALA A 74 1.80 3.11 -5.34
N ALA A 75 1.97 2.44 -4.20
CA ALA A 75 1.27 1.18 -3.93
C ALA A 75 -0.25 1.40 -3.89
N ALA A 76 -0.70 2.51 -3.31
CA ALA A 76 -2.12 2.80 -3.25
C ALA A 76 -2.71 3.02 -4.65
N TYR A 77 -1.98 3.72 -5.50
CA TYR A 77 -2.45 3.92 -6.87
C TYR A 77 -2.42 2.63 -7.68
N LEU A 78 -1.45 1.76 -7.39
CA LEU A 78 -1.43 0.45 -8.04
C LEU A 78 -2.69 -0.34 -7.68
N GLN A 79 -3.08 -0.33 -6.42
CA GLN A 79 -4.28 -1.01 -5.98
C GLN A 79 -5.53 -0.39 -6.58
N ALA A 80 -5.53 0.91 -6.76
CA ALA A 80 -6.64 1.61 -7.39
C ALA A 80 -6.66 1.44 -8.91
N LYS A 81 -5.68 0.71 -9.44
CA LYS A 81 -5.54 0.46 -10.88
C LYS A 81 -5.38 1.75 -11.68
N ASP A 82 -4.78 2.75 -11.06
CA ASP A 82 -4.48 4.03 -11.68
C ASP A 82 -3.03 3.99 -12.15
N GLU A 83 -2.83 3.48 -13.34
CA GLU A 83 -1.49 3.25 -13.87
C GLU A 83 -0.72 4.55 -14.07
N VAL A 84 -1.40 5.60 -14.50
CA VAL A 84 -0.76 6.89 -14.74
C VAL A 84 -0.17 7.44 -13.46
N ASN A 85 -0.96 7.47 -12.40
CA ASN A 85 -0.48 7.97 -11.11
C ASN A 85 0.52 7.01 -10.46
N TYR A 86 0.34 5.72 -10.66
CA TYR A 86 1.31 4.75 -10.17
C TYR A 86 2.69 5.04 -10.75
N ASN A 87 2.77 5.21 -12.07
CA ASN A 87 4.06 5.47 -12.72
C ASN A 87 4.64 6.81 -12.27
N LYS A 88 3.80 7.82 -12.11
CA LYS A 88 4.23 9.12 -11.60
C LYS A 88 4.85 8.98 -10.22
N TRP A 89 4.19 8.26 -9.32
CA TRP A 89 4.65 8.14 -7.95
C TRP A 89 5.84 7.19 -7.81
N LYS A 90 5.98 6.22 -8.73
CA LYS A 90 7.21 5.42 -8.78
C LYS A 90 8.41 6.29 -9.10
N ALA A 91 8.25 7.24 -10.01
CA ALA A 91 9.31 8.17 -10.32
C ALA A 91 9.64 9.08 -9.13
N ILE A 92 8.60 9.54 -8.43
CA ILE A 92 8.79 10.36 -7.23
C ILE A 92 9.50 9.55 -6.14
N GLU A 93 9.09 8.31 -5.95
CA GLU A 93 9.73 7.42 -5.00
C GLU A 93 11.22 7.29 -5.27
N LYS A 94 11.57 7.09 -6.53
CA LYS A 94 12.97 6.97 -6.92
C LYS A 94 13.74 8.25 -6.64
N GLN A 95 13.11 9.40 -6.93
CA GLN A 95 13.71 10.70 -6.67
C GLN A 95 13.95 10.89 -5.16
N GLU A 96 12.96 10.55 -4.36
CA GLU A 96 13.08 10.71 -2.91
C GLU A 96 14.12 9.75 -2.33
N ALA A 97 14.25 8.56 -2.92
CA ALA A 97 15.30 7.64 -2.51
C ALA A 97 16.67 8.24 -2.72
N GLN A 98 16.87 8.89 -3.86
CA GLN A 98 18.13 9.57 -4.14
C GLN A 98 18.37 10.70 -3.14
N ASN A 99 17.32 11.46 -2.83
CA ASN A 99 17.41 12.56 -1.87
C ASN A 99 17.77 12.05 -0.48
N ALA A 100 17.33 10.84 -0.14
CA ALA A 100 17.60 10.24 1.16
C ALA A 100 18.92 9.47 1.19
N GLY A 101 19.63 9.43 0.07
CA GLY A 101 20.88 8.68 -0.01
C GLY A 101 20.70 7.19 -0.11
N ILE A 102 19.52 6.73 -0.51
CA ILE A 102 19.22 5.31 -0.67
C ILE A 102 19.51 4.92 -2.12
N THR A 103 20.25 3.84 -2.30
CA THR A 103 20.53 3.33 -3.63
C THR A 103 19.46 2.36 -4.04
N ILE A 104 18.78 2.68 -5.15
CA ILE A 104 17.77 1.79 -5.73
C ILE A 104 18.19 1.47 -7.14
N GLU A 105 18.14 0.19 -7.49
CA GLU A 105 18.47 -0.25 -8.84
C GLU A 105 17.26 -0.65 -9.63
#